data_034aa018c2a625687301323fc65bacd0
#
_entry.id   034aa018c2a625687301323fc65bacd0
#
_cell.length_a   1.000
_cell.length_b   1.000
_cell.length_c   1.000
_cell.angle_alpha   90.00
_cell.angle_beta   90.00
_cell.angle_gamma   90.00
#
_symmetry.space_group_name_H-M   'P 1'
#
loop_
_entity.id
_entity.type
_entity.pdbx_description
1 polymer ?
#
loop_
_entity_poly.entity_id
_entity_poly.type
_entity_poly.pdbx_seq_one_letter_code
_entity_poly.pdbx_strand_id
1 'polypeptide(L)'
;MSRVDKDRIGNFVSDLHSLEKHVLNAIQKQKESDKIQEISEAVELLDLLEDALTEQSQRLNQAAVRYDSAITTELKSKLAGFAGSLAGLVDGARKDPVSKLMRDNYTALSMLAAGHTMLKATALAADDEDLQHIAGNHLAELAQLVTEVSRVLPLSVVRELLDDPEQAEEIGQLAIEKTQKAWKGENIREAPEIV
;
A
#
# COMPACT_ATOMS: atom_id res chain seq x y z
N MET A 1 23.74 19.48 -20.20
CA MET A 1 22.78 18.74 -19.37
C MET A 1 23.24 17.31 -19.25
N SER A 2 23.45 16.81 -18.04
CA SER A 2 23.81 15.41 -17.81
C SER A 2 22.62 14.56 -18.22
N ARG A 3 22.81 13.67 -19.20
CA ARG A 3 21.77 12.75 -19.66
C ARG A 3 21.54 11.74 -18.53
N VAL A 4 20.33 11.71 -17.98
CA VAL A 4 19.98 10.67 -17.00
C VAL A 4 20.12 9.31 -17.68
N ASP A 5 20.78 8.38 -16.99
CA ASP A 5 21.05 7.05 -17.48
C ASP A 5 19.74 6.25 -17.64
N LYS A 6 19.41 5.85 -18.87
CA LYS A 6 18.19 5.11 -19.19
C LYS A 6 18.12 3.76 -18.49
N ASP A 7 19.27 3.09 -18.32
CA ASP A 7 19.32 1.80 -17.64
C ASP A 7 18.96 1.93 -16.17
N ARG A 8 19.35 3.05 -15.52
CA ARG A 8 18.94 3.36 -14.14
C ARG A 8 17.44 3.58 -14.03
N ILE A 9 16.84 4.29 -14.97
CA ILE A 9 15.39 4.52 -14.97
C ILE A 9 14.66 3.18 -15.14
N GLY A 10 15.07 2.39 -16.14
CA GLY A 10 14.49 1.08 -16.40
C GLY A 10 14.59 0.13 -15.20
N ASN A 11 15.74 0.08 -14.55
CA ASN A 11 15.93 -0.70 -13.33
C ASN A 11 14.97 -0.24 -12.21
N PHE A 12 14.82 1.08 -12.02
CA PHE A 12 13.95 1.62 -11.00
C PHE A 12 12.46 1.30 -11.26
N VAL A 13 12.02 1.44 -12.53
CA VAL A 13 10.65 1.07 -12.93
C VAL A 13 10.40 -0.43 -12.71
N SER A 14 11.35 -1.28 -13.07
CA SER A 14 11.24 -2.74 -12.88
C SER A 14 11.24 -3.15 -11.41
N ASP A 15 12.05 -2.49 -10.56
CA ASP A 15 12.05 -2.70 -9.11
C ASP A 15 10.67 -2.38 -8.52
N LEU A 16 10.11 -1.22 -8.87
CA LEU A 16 8.82 -0.78 -8.38
C LEU A 16 7.67 -1.68 -8.87
N HIS A 17 7.69 -2.06 -10.16
CA HIS A 17 6.72 -3.01 -10.71
C HIS A 17 6.75 -4.36 -9.97
N SER A 18 7.94 -4.85 -9.65
CA SER A 18 8.08 -6.10 -8.90
C SER A 18 7.56 -5.98 -7.48
N LEU A 19 7.78 -4.83 -6.83
CA LEU A 19 7.23 -4.54 -5.50
C LEU A 19 5.69 -4.51 -5.53
N GLU A 20 5.09 -3.83 -6.51
CA GLU A 20 3.63 -3.83 -6.69
C GLU A 20 3.05 -5.24 -6.86
N LYS A 21 3.71 -6.07 -7.67
CA LYS A 21 3.28 -7.48 -7.83
C LYS A 21 3.33 -8.26 -6.54
N HIS A 22 4.32 -8.04 -5.69
CA HIS A 22 4.39 -8.69 -4.38
C HIS A 22 3.25 -8.26 -3.47
N VAL A 23 2.95 -6.97 -3.43
CA VAL A 23 1.82 -6.44 -2.63
C VAL A 23 0.49 -6.97 -3.17
N LEU A 24 0.27 -6.94 -4.49
CA LEU A 24 -0.91 -7.50 -5.13
C LEU A 24 -1.12 -8.97 -4.79
N ASN A 25 -0.07 -9.79 -4.90
CA ASN A 25 -0.14 -11.21 -4.54
C ASN A 25 -0.48 -11.44 -3.06
N ALA A 26 0.01 -10.57 -2.17
CA ALA A 26 -0.32 -10.65 -0.74
C ALA A 26 -1.81 -10.33 -0.51
N ILE A 27 -2.34 -9.28 -1.15
CA ILE A 27 -3.75 -8.91 -1.08
C ILE A 27 -4.64 -10.04 -1.60
N GLN A 28 -4.33 -10.64 -2.75
CA GLN A 28 -5.07 -11.76 -3.30
C GLN A 28 -5.14 -12.95 -2.33
N LYS A 29 -4.04 -13.25 -1.64
CA LYS A 29 -4.03 -14.30 -0.61
C LYS A 29 -4.80 -13.93 0.65
N GLN A 30 -4.81 -12.67 1.05
CA GLN A 30 -5.61 -12.21 2.18
C GLN A 30 -7.12 -12.38 1.93
N LYS A 31 -7.58 -12.20 0.69
CA LYS A 31 -8.98 -12.41 0.29
C LYS A 31 -9.45 -13.87 0.47
N GLU A 32 -8.53 -14.84 0.52
CA GLU A 32 -8.85 -16.25 0.79
C GLU A 32 -9.06 -16.53 2.29
N SER A 33 -8.89 -15.55 3.18
CA SER A 33 -9.02 -15.73 4.63
C SER A 33 -10.48 -15.66 5.08
N ASP A 34 -10.95 -16.70 5.79
CA ASP A 34 -12.29 -16.73 6.36
C ASP A 34 -12.55 -15.52 7.28
N LYS A 35 -11.54 -15.06 8.03
CA LYS A 35 -11.64 -13.89 8.92
C LYS A 35 -11.88 -12.58 8.15
N ILE A 36 -11.32 -12.44 6.98
CA ILE A 36 -11.58 -11.29 6.10
C ILE A 36 -13.03 -11.32 5.64
N GLN A 37 -13.54 -12.49 5.28
CA GLN A 37 -14.92 -12.67 4.79
C GLN A 37 -15.98 -12.34 5.86
N GLU A 38 -15.61 -12.32 7.15
CA GLU A 38 -16.47 -11.93 8.26
C GLU A 38 -16.63 -10.40 8.41
N ILE A 39 -15.77 -9.59 7.75
CA ILE A 39 -15.74 -8.12 7.86
C ILE A 39 -15.95 -7.52 6.47
N SER A 40 -17.18 -7.09 6.16
CA SER A 40 -17.58 -6.56 4.85
C SER A 40 -16.68 -5.42 4.36
N GLU A 41 -16.32 -4.49 5.25
CA GLU A 41 -15.46 -3.35 4.92
C GLU A 41 -14.03 -3.78 4.56
N ALA A 42 -13.54 -4.89 5.15
CA ALA A 42 -12.25 -5.45 4.79
C ALA A 42 -12.30 -6.12 3.41
N VAL A 43 -13.39 -6.82 3.08
CA VAL A 43 -13.61 -7.42 1.75
C VAL A 43 -13.64 -6.33 0.68
N GLU A 44 -14.50 -5.32 0.84
CA GLU A 44 -14.63 -4.21 -0.10
C GLU A 44 -13.30 -3.46 -0.29
N LEU A 45 -12.55 -3.24 0.78
CA LEU A 45 -11.23 -2.63 0.72
C LEU A 45 -10.24 -3.49 -0.07
N LEU A 46 -10.17 -4.80 0.18
CA LEU A 46 -9.24 -5.67 -0.54
C LEU A 46 -9.60 -5.79 -2.02
N ASP A 47 -10.88 -5.74 -2.39
CA ASP A 47 -11.32 -5.68 -3.78
C ASP A 47 -10.83 -4.38 -4.45
N LEU A 48 -11.02 -3.24 -3.80
CA LEU A 48 -10.53 -1.94 -4.27
C LEU A 48 -8.99 -1.93 -4.44
N LEU A 49 -8.26 -2.49 -3.47
CA LEU A 49 -6.80 -2.58 -3.53
C LEU A 49 -6.32 -3.48 -4.67
N GLU A 50 -6.98 -4.62 -4.88
CA GLU A 50 -6.64 -5.56 -5.96
C GLU A 50 -6.84 -4.92 -7.33
N ASP A 51 -7.98 -4.28 -7.55
CA ASP A 51 -8.31 -3.62 -8.82
C ASP A 51 -7.29 -2.52 -9.15
N ALA A 52 -7.05 -1.62 -8.19
CA ALA A 52 -6.12 -0.51 -8.36
C ALA A 52 -4.68 -0.99 -8.64
N LEU A 53 -4.17 -1.91 -7.83
CA LEU A 53 -2.80 -2.41 -8.00
C LEU A 53 -2.64 -3.26 -9.26
N THR A 54 -3.69 -3.93 -9.72
CA THR A 54 -3.67 -4.65 -11.00
C THR A 54 -3.48 -3.67 -12.15
N GLU A 55 -4.23 -2.57 -12.18
CA GLU A 55 -4.10 -1.54 -13.22
C GLU A 55 -2.74 -0.84 -13.15
N GLN A 56 -2.28 -0.46 -11.95
CA GLN A 56 -0.97 0.17 -11.75
C GLN A 56 0.16 -0.73 -12.22
N SER A 57 0.15 -2.00 -11.84
CA SER A 57 1.15 -3.00 -12.24
C SER A 57 1.22 -3.17 -13.76
N GLN A 58 0.07 -3.16 -14.45
CA GLN A 58 0.04 -3.22 -15.92
C GLN A 58 0.70 -2.00 -16.56
N ARG A 59 0.43 -0.79 -16.06
CA ARG A 59 1.01 0.46 -16.56
C ARG A 59 2.52 0.52 -16.32
N LEU A 60 3.00 0.10 -15.14
CA LEU A 60 4.44 0.01 -14.87
C LEU A 60 5.14 -1.04 -15.73
N ASN A 61 4.51 -2.18 -15.98
CA ASN A 61 5.05 -3.18 -16.88
C ASN A 61 5.26 -2.62 -18.31
N GLN A 62 4.27 -1.87 -18.82
CA GLN A 62 4.38 -1.22 -20.12
C GLN A 62 5.51 -0.17 -20.14
N ALA A 63 5.67 0.58 -19.05
CA ALA A 63 6.79 1.51 -18.90
C ALA A 63 8.13 0.78 -18.86
N ALA A 64 8.27 -0.33 -18.12
CA ALA A 64 9.48 -1.13 -18.05
C ALA A 64 9.93 -1.65 -19.42
N VAL A 65 8.99 -2.11 -20.27
CA VAL A 65 9.25 -2.56 -21.64
C VAL A 65 9.84 -1.43 -22.50
N ARG A 66 9.40 -0.18 -22.33
CA ARG A 66 9.96 0.96 -23.09
C ARG A 66 11.42 1.24 -22.78
N TYR A 67 11.88 0.86 -21.60
CA TYR A 67 13.27 1.02 -21.16
C TYR A 67 14.15 -0.22 -21.45
N ASP A 68 13.61 -1.23 -22.15
CA ASP A 68 14.30 -2.51 -22.43
C ASP A 68 14.93 -3.13 -21.15
N SER A 69 14.28 -2.88 -20.02
CA SER A 69 14.74 -3.36 -18.72
C SER A 69 14.30 -4.80 -18.51
N ALA A 70 15.13 -5.72 -19.02
CA ALA A 70 14.99 -7.13 -18.65
C ALA A 70 15.20 -7.27 -17.13
N ILE A 71 14.36 -8.09 -16.47
CA ILE A 71 14.55 -8.44 -15.06
C ILE A 71 15.90 -9.14 -14.92
N THR A 72 16.93 -8.39 -14.54
CA THR A 72 18.29 -8.92 -14.38
C THR A 72 18.40 -9.78 -13.12
N THR A 73 19.42 -10.65 -13.09
CA THR A 73 19.68 -11.52 -11.92
C THR A 73 20.02 -10.69 -10.66
N GLU A 74 20.62 -9.51 -10.83
CA GLU A 74 20.89 -8.56 -9.72
C GLU A 74 19.60 -7.98 -9.14
N LEU A 75 18.60 -7.72 -9.98
CA LEU A 75 17.28 -7.27 -9.58
C LEU A 75 16.57 -8.32 -8.72
N LYS A 76 16.66 -9.60 -9.11
CA LYS A 76 16.13 -10.71 -8.32
C LYS A 76 16.77 -10.81 -6.93
N SER A 77 18.04 -10.50 -6.78
CA SER A 77 18.73 -10.56 -5.47
C SER A 77 18.36 -9.39 -4.55
N LYS A 78 18.15 -8.20 -5.10
CA LYS A 78 17.66 -7.03 -4.35
C LYS A 78 16.22 -7.21 -3.92
N LEU A 79 15.37 -7.76 -4.80
CA LEU A 79 14.00 -8.12 -4.50
C LEU A 79 13.90 -9.20 -3.42
N ALA A 80 14.86 -10.14 -3.34
CA ALA A 80 14.90 -11.13 -2.26
C ALA A 80 15.05 -10.48 -0.88
N GLY A 81 15.74 -9.34 -0.77
CA GLY A 81 15.83 -8.54 0.47
C GLY A 81 14.50 -7.89 0.85
N PHE A 82 13.76 -7.34 -0.13
CA PHE A 82 12.41 -6.81 0.10
C PHE A 82 11.37 -7.91 0.30
N ALA A 83 11.47 -9.02 -0.46
CA ALA A 83 10.60 -10.17 -0.31
C ALA A 83 10.68 -10.78 1.11
N GLY A 84 11.82 -10.70 1.78
CA GLY A 84 11.96 -11.14 3.18
C GLY A 84 11.12 -10.32 4.15
N SER A 85 11.02 -9.00 3.96
CA SER A 85 10.16 -8.12 4.77
C SER A 85 8.67 -8.25 4.42
N LEU A 86 8.34 -8.61 3.18
CA LEU A 86 6.98 -8.81 2.68
C LEU A 86 6.50 -10.28 2.76
N ALA A 87 7.41 -11.23 2.92
CA ALA A 87 7.04 -12.66 3.08
C ALA A 87 6.11 -12.88 4.28
N GLY A 88 6.25 -12.08 5.34
CA GLY A 88 5.34 -12.06 6.47
C GLY A 88 3.89 -11.69 6.09
N LEU A 89 3.69 -10.86 5.06
CA LEU A 89 2.36 -10.49 4.55
C LEU A 89 1.64 -11.67 3.91
N VAL A 90 2.40 -12.57 3.30
CA VAL A 90 1.86 -13.74 2.58
C VAL A 90 1.60 -14.91 3.51
N ASP A 91 2.52 -15.19 4.44
CA ASP A 91 2.42 -16.33 5.36
C ASP A 91 1.43 -16.09 6.50
N GLY A 92 1.23 -14.82 6.89
CA GLY A 92 0.28 -14.41 7.91
C GLY A 92 -1.18 -14.37 7.46
N ALA A 93 -1.43 -14.31 6.15
CA ALA A 93 -2.74 -14.01 5.57
C ALA A 93 -3.90 -14.91 6.06
N ARG A 94 -3.63 -16.16 6.41
CA ARG A 94 -4.67 -17.10 6.88
C ARG A 94 -4.81 -17.20 8.41
N LYS A 95 -3.80 -16.76 9.16
CA LYS A 95 -3.73 -16.98 10.61
C LYS A 95 -3.85 -15.70 11.42
N ASP A 96 -3.45 -14.59 10.83
CA ASP A 96 -3.38 -13.31 11.51
C ASP A 96 -4.77 -12.67 11.70
N PRO A 97 -4.94 -11.85 12.73
CA PRO A 97 -6.08 -10.98 12.88
C PRO A 97 -6.23 -10.02 11.70
N VAL A 98 -7.46 -9.60 11.39
CA VAL A 98 -7.74 -8.66 10.29
C VAL A 98 -7.04 -7.32 10.51
N SER A 99 -7.02 -6.84 11.76
CA SER A 99 -6.30 -5.61 12.14
C SER A 99 -4.82 -5.65 11.77
N LYS A 100 -4.16 -6.81 11.95
CA LYS A 100 -2.76 -6.98 11.57
C LYS A 100 -2.59 -6.95 10.05
N LEU A 101 -3.51 -7.60 9.30
CA LEU A 101 -3.49 -7.56 7.83
C LEU A 101 -3.69 -6.12 7.32
N MET A 102 -4.61 -5.37 7.91
CA MET A 102 -4.83 -3.96 7.55
C MET A 102 -3.61 -3.08 7.86
N ARG A 103 -2.95 -3.27 9.02
CA ARG A 103 -1.68 -2.60 9.34
C ARG A 103 -0.59 -2.88 8.30
N ASP A 104 -0.50 -4.13 7.89
CA ASP A 104 0.51 -4.58 6.93
C ASP A 104 0.23 -4.01 5.53
N ASN A 105 -1.04 -3.97 5.11
CA ASN A 105 -1.46 -3.29 3.87
C ASN A 105 -1.16 -1.80 3.91
N TYR A 106 -1.45 -1.11 5.03
CA TYR A 106 -1.08 0.29 5.23
C TYR A 106 0.43 0.53 5.00
N THR A 107 1.25 -0.35 5.59
CA THR A 107 2.72 -0.25 5.47
C THR A 107 3.18 -0.49 4.02
N ALA A 108 2.63 -1.51 3.36
CA ALA A 108 2.97 -1.85 1.98
C ALA A 108 2.58 -0.74 1.01
N LEU A 109 1.36 -0.19 1.11
CA LEU A 109 0.90 0.92 0.28
C LEU A 109 1.71 2.20 0.51
N SER A 110 2.10 2.50 1.76
CA SER A 110 2.96 3.62 2.09
C SER A 110 4.34 3.48 1.44
N MET A 111 4.88 2.27 1.40
CA MET A 111 6.15 1.97 0.71
C MET A 111 6.02 2.13 -0.80
N LEU A 112 4.91 1.68 -1.42
CA LEU A 112 4.62 1.92 -2.83
C LEU A 112 4.51 3.42 -3.13
N ALA A 113 3.83 4.19 -2.29
CA ALA A 113 3.71 5.65 -2.43
C ALA A 113 5.08 6.35 -2.39
N ALA A 114 5.98 5.92 -1.49
CA ALA A 114 7.36 6.40 -1.48
C ALA A 114 8.11 6.03 -2.77
N GLY A 115 7.94 4.82 -3.28
CA GLY A 115 8.50 4.37 -4.55
C GLY A 115 8.03 5.24 -5.72
N HIS A 116 6.72 5.51 -5.83
CA HIS A 116 6.18 6.40 -6.88
C HIS A 116 6.62 7.85 -6.73
N THR A 117 6.84 8.33 -5.50
CA THR A 117 7.45 9.65 -5.26
C THR A 117 8.88 9.71 -5.85
N MET A 118 9.69 8.67 -5.62
CA MET A 118 11.02 8.57 -6.19
C MET A 118 10.96 8.44 -7.72
N LEU A 119 10.03 7.66 -8.26
CA LEU A 119 9.82 7.53 -9.72
C LEU A 119 9.42 8.87 -10.33
N LYS A 120 8.55 9.65 -9.70
CA LYS A 120 8.16 11.00 -10.15
C LYS A 120 9.37 11.94 -10.23
N ALA A 121 10.23 11.94 -9.20
CA ALA A 121 11.45 12.75 -9.20
C ALA A 121 12.42 12.31 -10.30
N THR A 122 12.57 11.00 -10.53
CA THR A 122 13.41 10.43 -11.59
C THR A 122 12.89 10.82 -12.97
N ALA A 123 11.59 10.73 -13.21
CA ALA A 123 10.93 11.11 -14.45
C ALA A 123 11.08 12.60 -14.77
N LEU A 124 10.98 13.46 -13.76
CA LEU A 124 11.24 14.90 -13.88
C LEU A 124 12.70 15.17 -14.28
N ALA A 125 13.65 14.50 -13.64
CA ALA A 125 15.07 14.65 -13.97
C ALA A 125 15.41 14.15 -15.38
N ALA A 126 14.66 13.18 -15.89
CA ALA A 126 14.82 12.60 -17.24
C ALA A 126 14.07 13.34 -18.35
N ASP A 127 13.21 14.30 -17.99
CA ASP A 127 12.28 14.97 -18.92
C ASP A 127 11.35 13.97 -19.66
N ASP A 128 10.92 12.91 -18.95
CA ASP A 128 10.00 11.88 -19.44
C ASP A 128 8.58 12.18 -18.95
N GLU A 129 7.79 12.84 -19.78
CA GLU A 129 6.42 13.26 -19.45
C GLU A 129 5.49 12.07 -19.19
N ASP A 130 5.59 10.99 -19.97
CA ASP A 130 4.75 9.81 -19.81
C ASP A 130 4.99 9.16 -18.44
N LEU A 131 6.25 9.00 -18.05
CA LEU A 131 6.60 8.42 -16.77
C LEU A 131 6.22 9.34 -15.60
N GLN A 132 6.28 10.67 -15.81
CA GLN A 132 5.78 11.65 -14.85
C GLN A 132 4.27 11.49 -14.61
N HIS A 133 3.48 11.27 -15.68
CA HIS A 133 2.04 11.05 -15.57
C HIS A 133 1.72 9.72 -14.87
N ILE A 134 2.38 8.63 -15.24
CA ILE A 134 2.20 7.33 -14.59
C ILE A 134 2.48 7.46 -13.09
N ALA A 135 3.66 7.96 -12.72
CA ALA A 135 4.05 8.08 -11.31
C ALA A 135 3.13 9.02 -10.52
N GLY A 136 2.68 10.12 -11.13
CA GLY A 136 1.78 11.09 -10.49
C GLY A 136 0.39 10.52 -10.22
N ASN A 137 -0.18 9.81 -11.20
CA ASN A 137 -1.50 9.20 -11.07
C ASN A 137 -1.50 8.08 -10.02
N HIS A 138 -0.50 7.18 -10.09
CA HIS A 138 -0.38 6.10 -9.09
C HIS A 138 -0.16 6.65 -7.68
N LEU A 139 0.66 7.68 -7.51
CA LEU A 139 0.86 8.31 -6.21
C LEU A 139 -0.43 8.90 -5.65
N ALA A 140 -1.23 9.58 -6.48
CA ALA A 140 -2.52 10.15 -6.05
C ALA A 140 -3.50 9.06 -5.63
N GLU A 141 -3.58 7.97 -6.38
CA GLU A 141 -4.44 6.83 -6.08
C GLU A 141 -3.96 6.09 -4.80
N LEU A 142 -2.66 5.83 -4.65
CA LEU A 142 -2.10 5.23 -3.44
C LEU A 142 -2.37 6.07 -2.19
N ALA A 143 -2.34 7.39 -2.28
CA ALA A 143 -2.70 8.26 -1.15
C ALA A 143 -4.15 8.08 -0.71
N GLN A 144 -5.07 7.88 -1.65
CA GLN A 144 -6.46 7.56 -1.35
C GLN A 144 -6.58 6.16 -0.72
N LEU A 145 -5.93 5.15 -1.29
CA LEU A 145 -5.95 3.78 -0.78
C LEU A 145 -5.38 3.68 0.66
N VAL A 146 -4.29 4.37 0.96
CA VAL A 146 -3.74 4.49 2.33
C VAL A 146 -4.76 5.10 3.27
N THR A 147 -5.52 6.10 2.82
CA THR A 147 -6.58 6.72 3.59
C THR A 147 -7.71 5.74 3.87
N GLU A 148 -8.14 4.95 2.88
CA GLU A 148 -9.18 3.94 3.08
C GLU A 148 -8.73 2.83 4.05
N VAL A 149 -7.49 2.33 3.93
CA VAL A 149 -6.95 1.38 4.91
C VAL A 149 -6.95 1.98 6.31
N SER A 150 -6.64 3.28 6.45
CA SER A 150 -6.63 3.97 7.75
C SER A 150 -8.01 4.06 8.41
N ARG A 151 -9.09 3.91 7.64
CA ARG A 151 -10.48 3.85 8.15
C ARG A 151 -10.86 2.45 8.59
N VAL A 152 -10.48 1.41 7.82
CA VAL A 152 -10.83 0.03 8.13
C VAL A 152 -10.00 -0.52 9.30
N LEU A 153 -8.76 -0.05 9.47
CA LEU A 153 -7.86 -0.53 10.51
C LEU A 153 -8.42 -0.36 11.94
N PRO A 154 -8.86 0.84 12.42
CA PRO A 154 -9.40 0.97 13.77
C PRO A 154 -10.68 0.18 13.97
N LEU A 155 -11.55 0.08 12.97
CA LEU A 155 -12.76 -0.72 13.02
C LEU A 155 -12.43 -2.21 13.21
N SER A 156 -11.46 -2.75 12.46
CA SER A 156 -11.00 -4.13 12.60
C SER A 156 -10.48 -4.41 14.00
N VAL A 157 -9.69 -3.49 14.58
CA VAL A 157 -9.18 -3.63 15.96
C VAL A 157 -10.32 -3.73 16.96
N VAL A 158 -11.31 -2.86 16.87
CA VAL A 158 -12.41 -2.82 17.84
C VAL A 158 -13.31 -4.05 17.72
N ARG A 159 -13.58 -4.52 16.51
CA ARG A 159 -14.33 -5.76 16.27
C ARG A 159 -13.61 -7.03 16.77
N GLU A 160 -12.29 -7.01 16.84
CA GLU A 160 -11.50 -8.09 17.44
C GLU A 160 -11.46 -8.05 18.98
N LEU A 161 -11.77 -6.90 19.58
CA LEU A 161 -11.70 -6.69 21.01
C LEU A 161 -13.06 -6.80 21.72
N LEU A 162 -14.16 -6.55 21.01
CA LEU A 162 -15.51 -6.47 21.58
C LEU A 162 -16.41 -7.53 20.96
N ASP A 163 -17.10 -8.27 21.83
CA ASP A 163 -18.10 -9.27 21.42
C ASP A 163 -19.45 -8.64 21.01
N ASP A 164 -19.71 -7.39 21.42
CA ASP A 164 -20.92 -6.65 21.08
C ASP A 164 -20.75 -5.88 19.77
N PRO A 165 -21.44 -6.25 18.67
CA PRO A 165 -21.29 -5.62 17.38
C PRO A 165 -21.72 -4.15 17.34
N GLU A 166 -22.76 -3.75 18.10
CA GLU A 166 -23.26 -2.36 18.14
C GLU A 166 -22.23 -1.47 18.84
N GLN A 167 -21.69 -1.93 19.96
CA GLN A 167 -20.63 -1.22 20.67
C GLN A 167 -19.34 -1.15 19.85
N ALA A 168 -18.99 -2.22 19.13
CA ALA A 168 -17.83 -2.24 18.26
C ALA A 168 -17.96 -1.22 17.12
N GLU A 169 -19.13 -1.08 16.52
CA GLU A 169 -19.38 -0.09 15.49
C GLU A 169 -19.27 1.34 16.01
N GLU A 170 -19.92 1.67 17.14
CA GLU A 170 -19.86 3.01 17.75
C GLU A 170 -18.42 3.42 18.10
N ILE A 171 -17.68 2.55 18.78
CA ILE A 171 -16.29 2.82 19.16
C ILE A 171 -15.37 2.86 17.93
N GLY A 172 -15.62 2.01 16.95
CA GLY A 172 -14.89 2.00 15.69
C GLY A 172 -15.01 3.33 14.93
N GLN A 173 -16.23 3.85 14.79
CA GLN A 173 -16.48 5.14 14.14
C GLN A 173 -15.82 6.30 14.92
N LEU A 174 -15.89 6.29 16.25
CA LEU A 174 -15.20 7.28 17.08
C LEU A 174 -13.67 7.22 16.89
N ALA A 175 -13.10 6.01 16.82
CA ALA A 175 -11.67 5.82 16.61
C ALA A 175 -11.24 6.33 15.22
N ILE A 176 -12.04 6.10 14.17
CA ILE A 176 -11.82 6.64 12.82
C ILE A 176 -11.80 8.18 12.86
N GLU A 177 -12.82 8.79 13.46
CA GLU A 177 -12.93 10.25 13.55
C GLU A 177 -11.70 10.86 14.26
N LYS A 178 -11.32 10.32 15.42
CA LYS A 178 -10.16 10.80 16.19
C LYS A 178 -8.84 10.62 15.43
N THR A 179 -8.68 9.49 14.72
CA THR A 179 -7.49 9.24 13.89
C THR A 179 -7.41 10.25 12.76
N GLN A 180 -8.51 10.52 12.06
CA GLN A 180 -8.55 11.51 10.99
C GLN A 180 -8.24 12.93 11.47
N LYS A 181 -8.76 13.34 12.64
CA LYS A 181 -8.43 14.62 13.26
C LYS A 181 -6.94 14.72 13.60
N ALA A 182 -6.36 13.66 14.17
CA ALA A 182 -4.93 13.62 14.48
C ALA A 182 -4.06 13.77 13.21
N TRP A 183 -4.45 13.14 12.09
CA TRP A 183 -3.74 13.27 10.81
C TRP A 183 -3.79 14.68 10.23
N LYS A 184 -4.90 15.41 10.47
CA LYS A 184 -5.04 16.82 10.08
C LYS A 184 -4.29 17.78 11.02
N GLY A 185 -3.67 17.27 12.08
CA GLY A 185 -3.02 18.08 13.10
C GLY A 185 -3.99 18.76 14.06
N GLU A 186 -5.26 18.32 14.06
CA GLU A 186 -6.28 18.80 14.97
C GLU A 186 -6.16 18.08 16.32
N ASN A 187 -6.20 18.81 17.47
CA ASN A 187 -6.24 18.25 18.83
C ASN A 187 -4.99 17.47 19.33
N ILE A 188 -3.80 17.80 18.86
CA ILE A 188 -2.56 17.20 19.42
C ILE A 188 -2.28 17.65 20.89
N ARG A 189 -3.04 18.62 21.42
CA ARG A 189 -2.74 19.28 22.73
C ARG A 189 -3.68 18.93 23.88
N GLU A 190 -4.69 18.13 23.69
CA GLU A 190 -5.51 17.64 24.79
C GLU A 190 -5.00 16.27 25.29
N ALA A 191 -3.82 16.26 25.93
CA ALA A 191 -3.50 15.17 26.82
C ALA A 191 -4.45 15.32 28.04
N PRO A 192 -5.19 14.28 28.46
CA PRO A 192 -5.95 14.33 29.71
C PRO A 192 -4.96 14.62 30.82
N GLU A 193 -5.30 15.59 31.69
CA GLU A 193 -4.60 15.76 32.95
C GLU A 193 -4.68 14.42 33.69
N ILE A 194 -3.55 13.75 33.83
CA ILE A 194 -3.43 12.54 34.64
C ILE A 194 -3.57 13.02 36.09
N VAL A 195 -4.77 12.83 36.66
CA VAL A 195 -5.04 13.01 38.08
C VAL A 195 -4.56 11.80 38.86
#